data_e638cbae7900ee7e42e03db306156b5d
#
_entry.id   e638cbae7900ee7e42e03db306156b5d
#
_cell.length_a   1.000
_cell.length_b   1.000
_cell.length_c   1.000
_cell.angle_alpha   90.00
_cell.angle_beta   90.00
_cell.angle_gamma   90.00
#
_symmetry.space_group_name_H-M   'P 1'
#
loop_
_entity.id
_entity.type
_entity.pdbx_description
1 polymer ?
#
loop_
_entity_poly.entity_id
_entity_poly.type
_entity_poly.pdbx_seq_one_letter_code
_entity_poly.pdbx_strand_id
1 'polypeptide(L)'
;MEKFEILQSKPVMEMLAVAMEYCRFINEIQNYELPEAFDFLQKILPALYLKGSLFPTVEVEEDSANERFVTEEEYETMRVRTAAHLGDRDYFSTVDLANDDINAVPVSLSELLADIYTDLKDFILLYAKESTAAKENAVANCRYYFQTGWGVRVTQALPYIHFVLSAPDEEE
;
A
#
# COMPACT_ATOMS: atom_id res chain seq x y z
N MET A 1 -14.38 20.45 14.36
CA MET A 1 -13.17 19.76 14.85
C MET A 1 -11.97 20.57 14.40
N GLU A 2 -11.12 20.97 15.31
CA GLU A 2 -9.92 21.73 14.96
C GLU A 2 -8.96 20.83 14.15
N LYS A 3 -8.22 21.40 13.20
CA LYS A 3 -7.26 20.68 12.36
C LYS A 3 -6.33 19.77 13.15
N PHE A 4 -5.82 20.26 14.27
CA PHE A 4 -4.93 19.51 15.15
C PHE A 4 -5.59 18.24 15.68
N GLU A 5 -6.88 18.29 16.00
CA GLU A 5 -7.64 17.12 16.44
C GLU A 5 -7.80 16.09 15.33
N ILE A 6 -7.97 16.53 14.07
CA ILE A 6 -8.05 15.64 12.91
C ILE A 6 -6.73 14.91 12.70
N LEU A 7 -5.60 15.63 12.75
CA LEU A 7 -4.27 15.06 12.55
C LEU A 7 -3.90 14.00 13.60
N GLN A 8 -4.45 14.10 14.81
CA GLN A 8 -4.25 13.15 15.90
C GLN A 8 -5.45 12.23 16.14
N SER A 9 -6.40 12.22 15.23
CA SER A 9 -7.61 11.42 15.37
C SER A 9 -7.32 9.92 15.32
N LYS A 10 -8.23 9.15 15.89
CA LYS A 10 -8.15 7.69 15.89
C LYS A 10 -7.98 7.10 14.47
N PRO A 11 -8.72 7.52 13.43
CA PRO A 11 -8.50 7.02 12.07
C PRO A 11 -7.08 7.25 11.55
N VAL A 12 -6.46 8.40 11.85
CA VAL A 12 -5.08 8.69 11.44
C VAL A 12 -4.09 7.79 12.17
N MET A 13 -4.25 7.63 13.49
CA MET A 13 -3.37 6.77 14.28
C MET A 13 -3.48 5.29 13.89
N GLU A 14 -4.68 4.81 13.63
CA GLU A 14 -4.91 3.44 13.18
C GLU A 14 -4.31 3.20 11.78
N MET A 15 -4.45 4.15 10.86
CA MET A 15 -3.84 4.06 9.54
C MET A 15 -2.31 4.01 9.63
N LEU A 16 -1.70 4.86 10.47
CA LEU A 16 -0.26 4.83 10.73
C LEU A 16 0.20 3.45 11.21
N ALA A 17 -0.50 2.87 12.18
CA ALA A 17 -0.15 1.56 12.73
C ALA A 17 -0.19 0.47 11.66
N VAL A 18 -1.25 0.40 10.87
CA VAL A 18 -1.40 -0.61 9.80
C VAL A 18 -0.38 -0.37 8.68
N ALA A 19 -0.14 0.88 8.29
CA ALA A 19 0.86 1.23 7.29
C ALA A 19 2.28 0.84 7.73
N MET A 20 2.62 1.06 8.99
CA MET A 20 3.92 0.65 9.55
C MET A 20 4.09 -0.86 9.54
N GLU A 21 3.06 -1.63 9.91
CA GLU A 21 3.09 -3.09 9.84
C GLU A 21 3.27 -3.59 8.41
N TYR A 22 2.56 -3.01 7.46
CA TYR A 22 2.71 -3.34 6.04
C TYR A 22 4.15 -3.08 5.55
N CYS A 23 4.66 -1.88 5.78
CA CYS A 23 6.00 -1.51 5.34
C CYS A 23 7.09 -2.38 5.98
N ARG A 24 6.96 -2.72 7.28
CA ARG A 24 7.86 -3.65 7.95
C ARG A 24 7.83 -5.02 7.29
N PHE A 25 6.65 -5.55 7.05
CA PHE A 25 6.48 -6.85 6.40
C PHE A 25 7.10 -6.88 5.00
N ILE A 26 6.85 -5.88 4.17
CA ILE A 26 7.42 -5.83 2.81
C ILE A 26 8.95 -5.76 2.84
N ASN A 27 9.53 -5.03 3.79
CA ASN A 27 10.99 -4.99 3.96
C ASN A 27 11.59 -6.35 4.32
N GLU A 28 10.82 -7.20 4.97
CA GLU A 28 11.25 -8.51 5.49
C GLU A 28 10.61 -9.70 4.74
N ILE A 29 9.90 -9.46 3.64
CA ILE A 29 9.09 -10.48 2.96
C ILE A 29 9.88 -11.74 2.62
N GLN A 30 11.16 -11.61 2.28
CA GLN A 30 12.04 -12.74 1.98
C GLN A 30 12.29 -13.67 3.16
N ASN A 31 11.96 -13.26 4.39
CA ASN A 31 12.12 -14.06 5.60
C ASN A 31 10.91 -14.97 5.88
N TYR A 32 9.85 -14.83 5.09
CA TYR A 32 8.61 -15.61 5.23
C TYR A 32 8.50 -16.63 4.09
N GLU A 33 8.03 -17.83 4.40
CA GLU A 33 7.62 -18.76 3.36
C GLU A 33 6.43 -18.18 2.56
N LEU A 34 6.31 -18.56 1.27
CA LEU A 34 5.25 -17.97 0.43
C LEU A 34 3.83 -18.15 0.99
N PRO A 35 3.43 -19.32 1.54
CA PRO A 35 2.10 -19.45 2.14
C PRO A 35 1.87 -18.50 3.30
N GLU A 36 2.88 -18.26 4.14
CA GLU A 36 2.80 -17.32 5.25
C GLU A 36 2.71 -15.87 4.76
N ALA A 37 3.49 -15.53 3.72
CA ALA A 37 3.47 -14.20 3.11
C ALA A 37 2.09 -13.90 2.50
N PHE A 38 1.50 -14.83 1.76
CA PHE A 38 0.17 -14.68 1.18
C PHE A 38 -0.92 -14.62 2.26
N ASP A 39 -0.80 -15.42 3.33
CA ASP A 39 -1.73 -15.36 4.46
C ASP A 39 -1.69 -14.01 5.17
N PHE A 40 -0.51 -13.43 5.37
CA PHE A 40 -0.38 -12.08 5.91
C PHE A 40 -1.00 -11.02 4.99
N LEU A 41 -0.72 -11.09 3.69
CA LEU A 41 -1.24 -10.14 2.71
C LEU A 41 -2.77 -10.17 2.64
N GLN A 42 -3.43 -11.33 2.70
CA GLN A 42 -4.90 -11.40 2.70
C GLN A 42 -5.53 -10.74 3.93
N LYS A 43 -4.79 -10.55 5.00
CA LYS A 43 -5.25 -9.90 6.24
C LYS A 43 -4.92 -8.40 6.23
N ILE A 44 -3.69 -8.03 5.86
CA ILE A 44 -3.26 -6.64 5.93
C ILE A 44 -3.86 -5.77 4.83
N LEU A 45 -4.02 -6.27 3.60
CA LEU A 45 -4.56 -5.49 2.50
C LEU A 45 -6.02 -5.05 2.72
N PRO A 46 -6.94 -5.91 3.17
CA PRO A 46 -8.29 -5.47 3.55
C PRO A 46 -8.29 -4.49 4.72
N ALA A 47 -7.41 -4.67 5.70
CA ALA A 47 -7.27 -3.74 6.82
C ALA A 47 -6.82 -2.35 6.35
N LEU A 48 -5.83 -2.27 5.45
CA LEU A 48 -5.40 -1.04 4.81
C LEU A 48 -6.55 -0.36 4.06
N TYR A 49 -7.29 -1.13 3.26
CA TYR A 49 -8.40 -0.61 2.48
C TYR A 49 -9.52 -0.03 3.38
N LEU A 50 -9.89 -0.77 4.42
CA LEU A 50 -10.88 -0.30 5.40
C LEU A 50 -10.43 1.02 6.05
N LYS A 51 -9.18 1.08 6.53
CA LYS A 51 -8.62 2.29 7.15
C LYS A 51 -8.52 3.45 6.16
N GLY A 52 -8.14 3.18 4.92
CA GLY A 52 -8.13 4.18 3.85
C GLY A 52 -9.52 4.74 3.54
N SER A 53 -10.55 3.89 3.52
CA SER A 53 -11.94 4.31 3.28
C SER A 53 -12.50 5.22 4.39
N LEU A 54 -12.02 5.04 5.62
CA LEU A 54 -12.41 5.81 6.80
C LEU A 54 -11.49 7.01 7.06
N PHE A 55 -10.48 7.22 6.24
CA PHE A 55 -9.44 8.22 6.47
C PHE A 55 -9.99 9.63 6.30
N PRO A 56 -9.65 10.57 7.19
CA PRO A 56 -10.23 11.91 7.17
C PRO A 56 -9.67 12.76 6.03
N THR A 57 -10.42 13.79 5.68
CA THR A 57 -9.96 14.89 4.82
C THR A 57 -9.39 16.01 5.68
N VAL A 58 -8.28 16.60 5.24
CA VAL A 58 -7.69 17.78 5.87
C VAL A 58 -7.35 18.80 4.79
N GLU A 59 -7.53 20.07 5.10
CA GLU A 59 -7.10 21.17 4.25
C GLU A 59 -5.62 21.47 4.50
N VAL A 60 -4.85 21.53 3.42
CA VAL A 60 -3.42 21.87 3.46
C VAL A 60 -3.27 23.38 3.34
N GLU A 61 -2.61 24.00 4.32
CA GLU A 61 -2.33 25.44 4.31
C GLU A 61 -1.01 25.78 3.63
N GLU A 62 -0.02 24.90 3.73
CA GLU A 62 1.33 25.10 3.21
C GLU A 62 1.81 23.90 2.38
N ASP A 63 1.65 23.98 1.07
CA ASP A 63 2.07 22.93 0.13
C ASP A 63 3.59 22.74 0.09
N SER A 64 4.36 23.78 0.44
CA SER A 64 5.82 23.72 0.44
C SER A 64 6.40 22.73 1.45
N ALA A 65 5.61 22.33 2.44
CA ALA A 65 5.99 21.29 3.42
C ALA A 65 5.83 19.86 2.87
N ASN A 66 5.26 19.70 1.68
CA ASN A 66 5.14 18.39 1.04
C ASN A 66 6.50 17.86 0.61
N GLU A 67 6.74 16.57 0.87
CA GLU A 67 8.01 15.90 0.57
C GLU A 67 7.78 14.42 0.27
N ARG A 68 8.55 13.89 -0.67
CA ARG A 68 8.64 12.47 -0.99
C ARG A 68 9.99 11.95 -0.55
N PHE A 69 10.04 10.72 -0.04
CA PHE A 69 11.23 10.12 0.59
C PHE A 69 11.74 8.89 -0.14
N VAL A 70 10.83 8.03 -0.59
CA VAL A 70 11.21 6.80 -1.29
C VAL A 70 11.78 7.17 -2.66
N THR A 71 13.06 6.85 -2.85
CA THR A 71 13.76 7.08 -4.12
C THR A 71 13.43 6.00 -5.13
N GLU A 72 13.67 6.27 -6.41
CA GLU A 72 13.53 5.28 -7.47
C GLU A 72 14.44 4.06 -7.24
N GLU A 73 15.64 4.28 -6.72
CA GLU A 73 16.58 3.21 -6.37
C GLU A 73 16.04 2.31 -5.24
N GLU A 74 15.48 2.89 -4.20
CA GLU A 74 14.86 2.14 -3.09
C GLU A 74 13.64 1.34 -3.58
N TYR A 75 12.79 1.97 -4.38
CA TYR A 75 11.65 1.32 -5.01
C TYR A 75 12.08 0.10 -5.82
N GLU A 76 13.03 0.28 -6.74
CA GLU A 76 13.47 -0.78 -7.64
C GLU A 76 14.19 -1.91 -6.88
N THR A 77 15.01 -1.58 -5.89
CA THR A 77 15.67 -2.58 -5.03
C THR A 77 14.64 -3.45 -4.31
N MET A 78 13.61 -2.85 -3.76
CA MET A 78 12.55 -3.58 -3.06
C MET A 78 11.70 -4.41 -4.02
N ARG A 79 11.30 -3.83 -5.17
CA ARG A 79 10.52 -4.52 -6.19
C ARG A 79 11.24 -5.77 -6.70
N VAL A 80 12.51 -5.65 -7.08
CA VAL A 80 13.32 -6.77 -7.58
C VAL A 80 13.47 -7.86 -6.53
N ARG A 81 13.75 -7.50 -5.28
CA ARG A 81 13.85 -8.45 -4.17
C ARG A 81 12.54 -9.20 -3.94
N THR A 82 11.42 -8.48 -3.96
CA THR A 82 10.09 -9.06 -3.80
C THR A 82 9.75 -9.98 -4.97
N ALA A 83 10.01 -9.55 -6.20
CA ALA A 83 9.82 -10.37 -7.40
C ALA A 83 10.62 -11.67 -7.35
N ALA A 84 11.89 -11.60 -6.96
CA ALA A 84 12.74 -12.78 -6.81
C ALA A 84 12.21 -13.76 -5.77
N HIS A 85 11.65 -13.27 -4.67
CA HIS A 85 11.05 -14.11 -3.63
C HIS A 85 9.73 -14.76 -4.08
N LEU A 86 8.88 -14.00 -4.79
CA LEU A 86 7.60 -14.50 -5.31
C LEU A 86 7.77 -15.52 -6.46
N GLY A 87 8.85 -15.41 -7.24
CA GLY A 87 9.14 -16.30 -8.36
C GLY A 87 7.96 -16.37 -9.35
N ASP A 88 7.51 -17.56 -9.67
CA ASP A 88 6.39 -17.78 -10.61
C ASP A 88 5.05 -17.20 -10.13
N ARG A 89 4.92 -16.93 -8.85
CA ARG A 89 3.74 -16.29 -8.26
C ARG A 89 3.69 -14.77 -8.43
N ASP A 90 4.73 -14.15 -9.02
CA ASP A 90 4.76 -12.71 -9.22
C ASP A 90 3.80 -12.22 -10.33
N TYR A 91 3.49 -13.04 -11.32
CA TYR A 91 2.72 -12.62 -12.49
C TYR A 91 1.30 -13.19 -12.49
N PHE A 92 0.35 -12.33 -12.80
CA PHE A 92 -1.06 -12.70 -13.01
C PHE A 92 -1.73 -11.74 -13.99
N SER A 93 -2.99 -12.00 -14.32
CA SER A 93 -3.78 -11.12 -15.18
C SER A 93 -4.98 -10.58 -14.42
N THR A 94 -5.29 -9.30 -14.65
CA THR A 94 -6.45 -8.62 -14.10
C THR A 94 -7.17 -7.84 -15.20
N VAL A 95 -8.35 -7.33 -14.90
CA VAL A 95 -9.11 -6.44 -15.79
C VAL A 95 -8.84 -5.01 -15.37
N ASP A 96 -8.49 -4.16 -16.33
CA ASP A 96 -8.34 -2.73 -16.10
C ASP A 96 -9.72 -2.04 -16.21
N LEU A 97 -10.28 -1.70 -15.07
CA LEU A 97 -11.58 -1.03 -14.98
C LEU A 97 -11.56 0.44 -15.42
N ALA A 98 -10.37 1.03 -15.57
CA ALA A 98 -10.22 2.42 -16.01
C ALA A 98 -10.35 2.57 -17.54
N ASN A 99 -10.19 1.48 -18.28
CA ASN A 99 -10.35 1.44 -19.73
C ASN A 99 -11.63 0.68 -20.10
N ASP A 100 -12.32 1.13 -21.13
CA ASP A 100 -13.50 0.44 -21.69
C ASP A 100 -13.17 -0.92 -22.33
N ASP A 101 -11.91 -1.29 -22.29
CA ASP A 101 -11.41 -2.56 -22.81
C ASP A 101 -11.43 -3.62 -21.72
N ILE A 102 -12.25 -4.64 -21.91
CA ILE A 102 -12.42 -5.79 -20.98
C ILE A 102 -11.34 -6.86 -21.15
N ASN A 103 -10.27 -6.58 -21.89
CA ASN A 103 -9.16 -7.53 -22.04
C ASN A 103 -8.37 -7.68 -20.74
N ALA A 104 -7.86 -8.89 -20.52
CA ALA A 104 -6.97 -9.16 -19.42
C ALA A 104 -5.63 -8.43 -19.61
N VAL A 105 -5.19 -7.74 -18.56
CA VAL A 105 -3.90 -7.02 -18.52
C VAL A 105 -2.93 -7.78 -17.62
N PRO A 106 -1.70 -8.07 -18.08
CA PRO A 106 -0.68 -8.69 -17.23
C PRO A 106 -0.24 -7.72 -16.14
N VAL A 107 -0.07 -8.23 -14.93
CA VAL A 107 0.30 -7.45 -13.73
C VAL A 107 1.35 -8.22 -12.94
N SER A 108 2.25 -7.47 -12.32
CA SER A 108 3.23 -7.99 -11.38
C SER A 108 2.79 -7.71 -9.95
N LEU A 109 2.67 -8.72 -9.11
CA LEU A 109 2.34 -8.56 -7.69
C LEU A 109 3.42 -7.74 -6.98
N SER A 110 4.69 -7.96 -7.30
CA SER A 110 5.80 -7.19 -6.72
C SER A 110 5.72 -5.69 -7.03
N GLU A 111 5.27 -5.31 -8.23
CA GLU A 111 5.02 -3.91 -8.56
C GLU A 111 3.87 -3.32 -7.75
N LEU A 112 2.75 -4.03 -7.65
CA LEU A 112 1.61 -3.58 -6.84
C LEU A 112 1.99 -3.39 -5.38
N LEU A 113 2.74 -4.35 -4.80
CA LEU A 113 3.19 -4.26 -3.42
C LEU A 113 4.21 -3.13 -3.21
N ALA A 114 5.08 -2.89 -4.18
CA ALA A 114 6.05 -1.79 -4.15
C ALA A 114 5.37 -0.41 -4.28
N ASP A 115 4.36 -0.29 -5.13
CA ASP A 115 3.57 0.94 -5.26
C ASP A 115 2.85 1.28 -3.95
N ILE A 116 2.21 0.29 -3.32
CA ILE A 116 1.56 0.45 -2.01
C ILE A 116 2.59 0.87 -0.95
N TYR A 117 3.74 0.21 -0.92
CA TYR A 117 4.82 0.52 0.00
C TYR A 117 5.28 1.97 -0.13
N THR A 118 5.51 2.44 -1.34
CA THR A 118 6.01 3.79 -1.61
C THR A 118 5.07 4.85 -1.06
N ASP A 119 3.78 4.75 -1.37
CA ASP A 119 2.79 5.72 -0.90
C ASP A 119 2.64 5.71 0.62
N LEU A 120 2.62 4.52 1.24
CA LEU A 120 2.48 4.38 2.68
C LEU A 120 3.77 4.77 3.43
N LYS A 121 4.93 4.46 2.89
CA LYS A 121 6.21 4.85 3.48
C LYS A 121 6.40 6.36 3.47
N ASP A 122 6.08 7.00 2.36
CA ASP A 122 6.10 8.46 2.27
C ASP A 122 5.13 9.11 3.26
N PHE A 123 3.92 8.54 3.42
CA PHE A 123 2.98 8.99 4.46
C PHE A 123 3.57 8.91 5.87
N ILE A 124 4.16 7.77 6.23
CA ILE A 124 4.75 7.55 7.56
C ILE A 124 5.87 8.56 7.83
N LEU A 125 6.79 8.74 6.88
CA LEU A 125 7.97 9.59 7.04
C LEU A 125 7.60 11.07 7.06
N LEU A 126 6.65 11.50 6.24
CA LEU A 126 6.18 12.88 6.24
C LEU A 126 5.41 13.21 7.52
N TYR A 127 4.55 12.29 7.98
CA TYR A 127 3.81 12.47 9.24
C TYR A 127 4.73 12.48 10.47
N ALA A 128 5.87 11.80 10.42
CA ALA A 128 6.84 11.76 11.52
C ALA A 128 7.56 13.12 11.77
N LYS A 129 7.48 14.05 10.81
CA LYS A 129 8.04 15.39 11.00
C LYS A 129 7.26 16.17 12.07
N GLU A 130 7.94 17.04 12.80
CA GLU A 130 7.33 17.81 13.88
C GLU A 130 6.35 18.89 13.38
N SER A 131 6.58 19.40 12.18
CA SER A 131 5.78 20.45 11.57
C SER A 131 4.32 20.03 11.36
N THR A 132 3.37 20.86 11.78
CA THR A 132 1.94 20.68 11.51
C THR A 132 1.67 20.68 10.01
N ALA A 133 2.31 21.55 9.25
CA ALA A 133 2.19 21.62 7.80
C ALA A 133 2.64 20.30 7.12
N ALA A 134 3.70 19.65 7.60
CA ALA A 134 4.11 18.35 7.12
C ALA A 134 3.06 17.27 7.40
N LYS A 135 2.47 17.27 8.60
CA LYS A 135 1.39 16.33 8.95
C LYS A 135 0.12 16.54 8.14
N GLU A 136 -0.25 17.79 7.85
CA GLU A 136 -1.37 18.12 6.95
C GLU A 136 -1.13 17.53 5.55
N ASN A 137 0.05 17.76 4.98
CA ASN A 137 0.42 17.19 3.68
C ASN A 137 0.43 15.65 3.70
N ALA A 138 0.94 15.04 4.77
CA ALA A 138 0.96 13.59 4.93
C ALA A 138 -0.46 12.98 4.91
N VAL A 139 -1.38 13.57 5.68
CA VAL A 139 -2.78 13.12 5.74
C VAL A 139 -3.48 13.35 4.41
N ALA A 140 -3.33 14.53 3.81
CA ALA A 140 -3.93 14.84 2.52
C ALA A 140 -3.42 13.90 1.40
N ASN A 141 -2.12 13.64 1.34
CA ASN A 141 -1.52 12.72 0.37
C ASN A 141 -2.00 11.29 0.57
N CYS A 142 -2.03 10.81 1.81
CA CYS A 142 -2.50 9.45 2.11
C CYS A 142 -3.94 9.25 1.61
N ARG A 143 -4.81 10.24 1.84
CA ARG A 143 -6.18 10.25 1.34
C ARG A 143 -6.25 10.29 -0.19
N TYR A 144 -5.49 11.16 -0.81
CA TYR A 144 -5.44 11.30 -2.27
C TYR A 144 -4.96 10.01 -2.94
N TYR A 145 -3.86 9.43 -2.44
CA TYR A 145 -3.32 8.19 -2.99
C TYR A 145 -4.11 6.95 -2.64
N PHE A 146 -4.94 6.97 -1.60
CA PHE A 146 -5.94 5.93 -1.42
C PHE A 146 -6.89 5.86 -2.63
N GLN A 147 -7.29 7.01 -3.16
CA GLN A 147 -8.21 7.08 -4.31
C GLN A 147 -7.53 6.79 -5.65
N THR A 148 -6.28 7.19 -5.83
CA THR A 148 -5.58 7.22 -7.12
C THR A 148 -4.36 6.29 -7.22
N GLY A 149 -3.86 5.81 -6.12
CA GLY A 149 -2.62 5.04 -6.02
C GLY A 149 -2.77 3.76 -5.20
N TRP A 150 -2.31 3.77 -3.97
CA TRP A 150 -2.20 2.56 -3.16
C TRP A 150 -3.53 1.83 -2.94
N GLY A 151 -4.64 2.54 -2.80
CA GLY A 151 -5.96 1.91 -2.66
C GLY A 151 -6.39 1.13 -3.89
N VAL A 152 -6.11 1.66 -5.08
CA VAL A 152 -6.34 0.97 -6.36
C VAL A 152 -5.49 -0.30 -6.44
N ARG A 153 -4.22 -0.22 -6.03
CA ARG A 153 -3.31 -1.37 -6.03
C ARG A 153 -3.77 -2.48 -5.09
N VAL A 154 -4.30 -2.14 -3.92
CA VAL A 154 -4.92 -3.11 -3.01
C VAL A 154 -6.04 -3.88 -3.69
N THR A 155 -6.94 -3.19 -4.39
CA THR A 155 -8.06 -3.83 -5.10
C THR A 155 -7.62 -4.69 -6.29
N GLN A 156 -6.46 -4.42 -6.86
CA GLN A 156 -5.88 -5.23 -7.94
C GLN A 156 -5.16 -6.48 -7.40
N ALA A 157 -4.51 -6.39 -6.25
CA ALA A 157 -3.75 -7.49 -5.66
C ALA A 157 -4.63 -8.52 -4.94
N LEU A 158 -5.66 -8.07 -4.24
CA LEU A 158 -6.44 -8.92 -3.33
C LEU A 158 -7.14 -10.10 -4.01
N PRO A 159 -7.79 -9.97 -5.17
CA PRO A 159 -8.42 -11.10 -5.86
C PRO A 159 -7.42 -12.22 -6.20
N TYR A 160 -6.23 -11.85 -6.64
CA TYR A 160 -5.17 -12.81 -6.95
C TYR A 160 -4.65 -13.53 -5.71
N ILE A 161 -4.40 -12.79 -4.63
CA ILE A 161 -3.95 -13.36 -3.36
C ILE A 161 -4.99 -14.35 -2.83
N HIS A 162 -6.27 -13.98 -2.87
CA HIS A 162 -7.36 -14.88 -2.49
C HIS A 162 -7.39 -16.15 -3.35
N PHE A 163 -7.25 -15.99 -4.66
CA PHE A 163 -7.20 -17.13 -5.59
C PHE A 163 -6.06 -18.10 -5.26
N VAL A 164 -4.85 -17.59 -5.04
CA VAL A 164 -3.67 -18.42 -4.70
C VAL A 164 -3.89 -19.23 -3.42
N LEU A 165 -4.47 -18.58 -2.39
CA LEU A 165 -4.72 -19.23 -1.10
C LEU A 165 -5.88 -20.24 -1.14
N SER A 166 -6.80 -20.08 -2.07
CA SER A 166 -7.99 -20.94 -2.21
C SER A 166 -7.82 -22.04 -3.27
N ALA A 167 -6.73 -21.99 -4.04
CA ALA A 167 -6.45 -23.05 -5.01
C ALA A 167 -6.21 -24.36 -4.28
N PRO A 168 -6.80 -25.50 -4.74
CA PRO A 168 -6.45 -26.79 -4.20
C PRO A 168 -4.96 -27.06 -4.45
N ASP A 169 -4.29 -27.66 -3.46
CA ASP A 169 -2.94 -28.15 -3.66
C ASP A 169 -2.96 -29.07 -4.90
N GLU A 170 -2.14 -28.77 -5.89
CA GLU A 170 -1.92 -29.70 -6.99
C GLU A 170 -1.29 -30.93 -6.36
N GLU A 171 -2.09 -31.99 -6.17
CA GLU A 171 -1.59 -33.30 -5.79
C GLU A 171 -0.59 -33.71 -6.87
N GLU A 172 0.68 -33.88 -6.48
CA GLU A 172 1.72 -34.46 -7.30
C GLU A 172 1.39 -35.93 -7.70
#